data_ec45b4bc9a54923aad548f1c55a994ca
#
_entry.id   ec45b4bc9a54923aad548f1c55a994ca
#
_cell.length_a   1.000
_cell.length_b   1.000
_cell.length_c   1.000
_cell.angle_alpha   90.00
_cell.angle_beta   90.00
_cell.angle_gamma   90.00
#
_symmetry.space_group_name_H-M   'P 1'
#
loop_
_entity.id
_entity.type
_entity.pdbx_description
1 polymer ?
#
loop_
_entity_poly.entity_id
_entity_poly.type
_entity_poly.pdbx_seq_one_letter_code
_entity_poly.pdbx_strand_id
1 'polypeptide(L)'
;MKGAIFDMDGLMFDTESVFVKAWDYVGDRLGIGPAGFMVIETLGMNLEVTKQKWRERFGGKCDEAEVERMTYEYIDDYYANNHVPVKKGLKNILDYLKGYRYRIAVASSSPENVVKAHLKDADIDKYFDVIMCGDMVAKSKPEPDIYIEAATKLKLPTSECYAFEDSESGLKAALASGCRTIMVPDLWQPDDVMRQKVAAVCKDLDEAAVYIDSDK
;
A
#
# COMPACT_ATOMS: atom_id res chain seq x y z
N MET A 1 -18.16 -8.03 -16.46
CA MET A 1 -17.77 -6.78 -15.76
C MET A 1 -16.52 -7.11 -14.97
N LYS A 2 -15.48 -6.29 -15.04
CA LYS A 2 -14.20 -6.58 -14.42
C LYS A 2 -13.97 -5.69 -13.18
N GLY A 3 -13.18 -6.17 -12.20
CA GLY A 3 -12.78 -5.44 -11.02
C GLY A 3 -11.32 -4.99 -11.07
N ALA A 4 -11.01 -3.94 -10.29
CA ALA A 4 -9.65 -3.46 -10.05
C ALA A 4 -9.53 -3.13 -8.56
N ILE A 5 -8.59 -3.77 -7.88
CA ILE A 5 -8.40 -3.64 -6.44
C ILE A 5 -6.98 -3.10 -6.22
N PHE A 6 -6.88 -1.93 -5.63
CA PHE A 6 -5.61 -1.22 -5.42
C PHE A 6 -5.18 -1.32 -3.97
N ASP A 7 -3.95 -1.69 -3.73
CA ASP A 7 -3.28 -1.28 -2.51
C ASP A 7 -3.16 0.25 -2.45
N MET A 8 -2.79 0.81 -1.31
CA MET A 8 -2.70 2.26 -1.13
C MET A 8 -1.27 2.74 -0.92
N ASP A 9 -0.65 2.27 0.14
CA ASP A 9 0.64 2.78 0.60
C ASP A 9 1.78 2.24 -0.27
N GLY A 10 2.63 3.11 -0.82
CA GLY A 10 3.66 2.74 -1.80
C GLY A 10 3.14 2.56 -3.24
N LEU A 11 1.85 2.25 -3.43
CA LEU A 11 1.24 2.03 -4.75
C LEU A 11 0.51 3.26 -5.30
N MET A 12 -0.50 3.75 -4.57
CA MET A 12 -1.27 4.94 -4.97
C MET A 12 -0.61 6.22 -4.47
N PHE A 13 -0.05 6.17 -3.27
CA PHE A 13 0.60 7.28 -2.60
C PHE A 13 2.03 6.92 -2.20
N ASP A 14 2.94 7.89 -2.28
CA ASP A 14 4.33 7.76 -1.80
C ASP A 14 4.41 8.04 -0.29
N THR A 15 3.63 7.28 0.48
CA THR A 15 3.59 7.37 1.94
C THR A 15 4.87 6.86 2.57
N GLU A 16 5.52 5.88 1.96
CA GLU A 16 6.76 5.29 2.45
C GLU A 16 7.91 6.32 2.52
N SER A 17 7.99 7.24 1.58
CA SER A 17 8.97 8.33 1.64
C SER A 17 8.75 9.28 2.81
N VAL A 18 7.51 9.44 3.27
CA VAL A 18 7.17 10.23 4.46
C VAL A 18 7.61 9.48 5.72
N PHE A 19 7.38 8.16 5.79
CA PHE A 19 7.85 7.32 6.89
C PHE A 19 9.39 7.29 6.98
N VAL A 20 10.10 7.23 5.85
CA VAL A 20 11.58 7.33 5.83
C VAL A 20 12.02 8.62 6.51
N LYS A 21 11.44 9.77 6.15
CA LYS A 21 11.77 11.06 6.76
C LYS A 21 11.40 11.13 8.24
N ALA A 22 10.24 10.57 8.61
CA ALA A 22 9.80 10.52 9.99
C ALA A 22 10.78 9.71 10.85
N TRP A 23 11.20 8.54 10.39
CA TRP A 23 12.12 7.69 11.14
C TRP A 23 13.55 8.23 11.18
N ASP A 24 14.02 8.91 10.14
CA ASP A 24 15.29 9.66 10.20
C ASP A 24 15.22 10.75 11.26
N TYR A 25 14.15 11.54 11.28
CA TYR A 25 13.91 12.57 12.28
C TYR A 25 13.86 11.99 13.71
N VAL A 26 13.13 10.90 13.91
CA VAL A 26 13.01 10.23 15.21
C VAL A 26 14.35 9.68 15.68
N GLY A 27 15.06 9.00 14.76
CA GLY A 27 16.37 8.42 15.08
C GLY A 27 17.41 9.48 15.50
N ASP A 28 17.43 10.63 14.81
CA ASP A 28 18.31 11.74 15.16
C ASP A 28 17.94 12.33 16.53
N ARG A 29 16.65 12.50 16.84
CA ARG A 29 16.16 13.00 18.12
C ARG A 29 16.46 12.09 19.30
N LEU A 30 16.43 10.78 19.07
CA LEU A 30 16.74 9.77 20.09
C LEU A 30 18.24 9.45 20.18
N GLY A 31 19.08 10.09 19.35
CA GLY A 31 20.53 9.91 19.37
C GLY A 31 21.01 8.55 18.86
N ILE A 32 20.19 7.85 18.06
CA ILE A 32 20.55 6.58 17.42
C ILE A 32 20.97 6.75 15.96
N GLY A 33 20.90 7.99 15.45
CA GLY A 33 21.16 8.34 14.04
C GLY A 33 19.98 8.05 13.11
N PRO A 34 20.11 8.42 11.80
CA PRO A 34 19.02 8.24 10.85
C PRO A 34 18.54 6.79 10.80
N ALA A 35 17.22 6.58 10.94
CA ALA A 35 16.61 5.26 11.01
C ALA A 35 15.62 4.96 9.87
N GLY A 36 15.53 5.83 8.86
CA GLY A 36 14.63 5.68 7.72
C GLY A 36 14.86 4.40 6.91
N PHE A 37 16.08 3.83 6.92
CA PHE A 37 16.36 2.53 6.31
C PHE A 37 15.50 1.38 6.87
N MET A 38 15.03 1.50 8.12
CA MET A 38 14.14 0.53 8.76
C MET A 38 12.81 0.39 8.02
N VAL A 39 12.36 1.40 7.28
CA VAL A 39 11.16 1.31 6.46
C VAL A 39 11.29 0.15 5.47
N ILE A 40 12.43 0.04 4.78
CA ILE A 40 12.67 -1.05 3.82
C ILE A 40 12.69 -2.41 4.52
N GLU A 41 13.25 -2.49 5.73
CA GLU A 41 13.32 -3.74 6.51
C GLU A 41 11.97 -4.18 7.09
N THR A 42 10.97 -3.28 7.12
CA THR A 42 9.65 -3.53 7.73
C THR A 42 8.49 -3.37 6.77
N LEU A 43 8.76 -3.17 5.47
CA LEU A 43 7.75 -3.03 4.43
C LEU A 43 6.70 -4.15 4.47
N GLY A 44 5.43 -3.75 4.51
CA GLY A 44 4.30 -4.67 4.53
C GLY A 44 4.15 -5.47 5.83
N MET A 45 4.95 -5.20 6.86
CA MET A 45 4.84 -5.82 8.17
C MET A 45 3.80 -5.10 9.03
N ASN A 46 3.19 -5.83 9.95
CA ASN A 46 2.31 -5.22 10.94
C ASN A 46 3.11 -4.48 12.04
N LEU A 47 2.42 -3.64 12.80
CA LEU A 47 3.03 -2.78 13.82
C LEU A 47 3.84 -3.57 14.88
N GLU A 48 3.35 -4.73 15.31
CA GLU A 48 4.04 -5.53 16.34
C GLU A 48 5.38 -6.08 15.84
N VAL A 49 5.42 -6.57 14.59
CA VAL A 49 6.67 -7.05 13.96
C VAL A 49 7.62 -5.86 13.72
N THR A 50 7.11 -4.72 13.32
CA THR A 50 7.91 -3.49 13.19
C THR A 50 8.55 -3.10 14.52
N LYS A 51 7.78 -3.07 15.62
CA LYS A 51 8.29 -2.80 16.97
C LYS A 51 9.37 -3.81 17.38
N GLN A 52 9.13 -5.11 17.10
CA GLN A 52 10.14 -6.13 17.40
C GLN A 52 11.46 -5.87 16.65
N LYS A 53 11.41 -5.51 15.36
CA LYS A 53 12.62 -5.18 14.59
C LYS A 53 13.35 -3.96 15.13
N TRP A 54 12.63 -2.95 15.59
CA TRP A 54 13.23 -1.80 16.28
C TRP A 54 13.94 -2.23 17.57
N ARG A 55 13.34 -3.10 18.39
CA ARG A 55 14.00 -3.68 19.59
C ARG A 55 15.28 -4.43 19.24
N GLU A 56 15.21 -5.29 18.24
CA GLU A 56 16.36 -6.09 17.78
C GLU A 56 17.52 -5.21 17.29
N ARG A 57 17.20 -4.11 16.60
CA ARG A 57 18.18 -3.22 15.97
C ARG A 57 18.83 -2.25 16.95
N PHE A 58 18.03 -1.63 17.80
CA PHE A 58 18.48 -0.55 18.66
C PHE A 58 18.55 -0.93 20.16
N GLY A 59 18.02 -2.09 20.53
CA GLY A 59 17.99 -2.58 21.90
C GLY A 59 17.23 -1.62 22.83
N GLY A 60 17.67 -1.49 24.08
CA GLY A 60 17.06 -0.56 25.05
C GLY A 60 17.46 0.91 24.88
N LYS A 61 17.97 1.32 23.71
CA LYS A 61 18.38 2.71 23.44
C LYS A 61 17.21 3.64 23.11
N CYS A 62 16.05 3.09 22.77
CA CYS A 62 14.84 3.85 22.51
C CYS A 62 13.62 3.13 23.07
N ASP A 63 12.67 3.89 23.59
CA ASP A 63 11.35 3.42 24.00
C ASP A 63 10.46 3.34 22.74
N GLU A 64 9.86 2.17 22.49
CA GLU A 64 9.01 1.93 21.34
C GLU A 64 7.77 2.84 21.33
N ALA A 65 7.19 3.10 22.48
CA ALA A 65 6.05 4.00 22.58
C ALA A 65 6.44 5.45 22.24
N GLU A 66 7.66 5.84 22.57
CA GLU A 66 8.19 7.15 22.22
C GLU A 66 8.50 7.24 20.72
N VAL A 67 9.10 6.20 20.13
CA VAL A 67 9.33 6.11 18.67
C VAL A 67 8.00 6.23 17.94
N GLU A 68 7.00 5.44 18.32
CA GLU A 68 5.67 5.47 17.71
C GLU A 68 5.03 6.86 17.82
N ARG A 69 4.99 7.45 19.02
CA ARG A 69 4.43 8.78 19.24
C ARG A 69 5.09 9.85 18.37
N MET A 70 6.43 9.90 18.38
CA MET A 70 7.17 10.89 17.60
C MET A 70 7.00 10.69 16.09
N THR A 71 6.89 9.44 15.64
CA THR A 71 6.65 9.12 14.23
C THR A 71 5.30 9.68 13.79
N TYR A 72 4.23 9.40 14.54
CA TYR A 72 2.90 9.89 14.18
C TYR A 72 2.78 11.41 14.32
N GLU A 73 3.40 12.02 15.33
CA GLU A 73 3.46 13.48 15.45
C GLU A 73 4.13 14.13 14.22
N TYR A 74 5.22 13.54 13.71
CA TYR A 74 5.87 14.02 12.50
C TYR A 74 4.96 13.86 11.27
N ILE A 75 4.31 12.71 11.14
CA ILE A 75 3.40 12.40 10.01
C ILE A 75 2.19 13.33 10.02
N ASP A 76 1.59 13.55 11.18
CA ASP A 76 0.45 14.47 11.35
C ASP A 76 0.84 15.91 10.99
N ASP A 77 2.01 16.39 11.46
CA ASP A 77 2.52 17.71 11.11
C ASP A 77 2.82 17.81 9.59
N TYR A 78 3.38 16.74 9.00
CA TYR A 78 3.64 16.70 7.57
C TYR A 78 2.33 16.86 6.78
N TYR A 79 1.30 16.06 7.05
CA TYR A 79 0.03 16.11 6.34
C TYR A 79 -0.86 17.30 6.70
N ALA A 80 -0.62 17.97 7.83
CA ALA A 80 -1.25 19.25 8.14
C ALA A 80 -0.78 20.38 7.21
N ASN A 81 0.43 20.24 6.65
CA ASN A 81 1.09 21.27 5.83
C ASN A 81 1.31 20.86 4.37
N ASN A 82 1.06 19.59 4.01
CA ASN A 82 1.33 19.05 2.69
C ASN A 82 0.21 18.10 2.26
N HIS A 83 -0.04 18.04 0.95
CA HIS A 83 -0.88 17.01 0.36
C HIS A 83 -0.17 15.65 0.37
N VAL A 84 -0.96 14.56 0.39
CA VAL A 84 -0.41 13.23 0.22
C VAL A 84 0.27 13.10 -1.15
N PRO A 85 1.54 12.63 -1.21
CA PRO A 85 2.24 12.53 -2.48
C PRO A 85 1.64 11.44 -3.36
N VAL A 86 1.13 11.81 -4.53
CA VAL A 86 0.45 10.90 -5.46
C VAL A 86 1.45 10.22 -6.39
N LYS A 87 1.36 8.89 -6.52
CA LYS A 87 2.20 8.12 -7.44
C LYS A 87 1.82 8.37 -8.89
N LYS A 88 2.84 8.29 -9.75
CA LYS A 88 2.69 8.56 -11.18
C LYS A 88 1.69 7.61 -11.84
N GLY A 89 0.78 8.20 -12.64
CA GLY A 89 -0.22 7.46 -13.41
C GLY A 89 -1.51 7.13 -12.66
N LEU A 90 -1.60 7.41 -11.34
CA LEU A 90 -2.77 7.04 -10.54
C LEU A 90 -4.08 7.57 -11.14
N LYS A 91 -4.14 8.86 -11.42
CA LYS A 91 -5.37 9.44 -11.98
C LYS A 91 -5.68 8.90 -13.38
N ASN A 92 -4.67 8.68 -14.20
CA ASN A 92 -4.82 8.17 -15.56
C ASN A 92 -5.41 6.75 -15.58
N ILE A 93 -4.89 5.85 -14.72
CA ILE A 93 -5.43 4.47 -14.63
C ILE A 93 -6.85 4.47 -14.06
N LEU A 94 -7.17 5.33 -13.07
CA LEU A 94 -8.52 5.43 -12.51
C LEU A 94 -9.52 5.94 -13.56
N ASP A 95 -9.18 6.99 -14.31
CA ASP A 95 -10.00 7.52 -15.41
C ASP A 95 -10.22 6.45 -16.49
N TYR A 96 -9.16 5.72 -16.86
CA TYR A 96 -9.22 4.61 -17.82
C TYR A 96 -10.20 3.53 -17.33
N LEU A 97 -10.03 3.04 -16.11
CA LEU A 97 -10.86 1.97 -15.56
C LEU A 97 -12.34 2.38 -15.47
N LYS A 98 -12.65 3.61 -15.01
CA LYS A 98 -14.02 4.11 -14.99
C LYS A 98 -14.60 4.26 -16.40
N GLY A 99 -13.81 4.71 -17.38
CA GLY A 99 -14.21 4.80 -18.78
C GLY A 99 -14.64 3.45 -19.36
N TYR A 100 -13.98 2.36 -18.94
CA TYR A 100 -14.32 0.97 -19.32
C TYR A 100 -15.26 0.27 -18.32
N ARG A 101 -15.86 1.00 -17.40
CA ARG A 101 -16.85 0.52 -16.41
C ARG A 101 -16.35 -0.59 -15.49
N TYR A 102 -15.07 -0.54 -15.12
CA TYR A 102 -14.57 -1.39 -14.04
C TYR A 102 -15.20 -0.95 -12.70
N ARG A 103 -15.40 -1.92 -11.82
CA ARG A 103 -15.62 -1.65 -10.40
C ARG A 103 -14.28 -1.53 -9.71
N ILE A 104 -14.11 -0.52 -8.87
CA ILE A 104 -12.80 -0.20 -8.28
C ILE A 104 -12.89 -0.27 -6.77
N ALA A 105 -11.91 -0.94 -6.14
CA ALA A 105 -11.77 -1.00 -4.69
C ALA A 105 -10.37 -0.59 -4.23
N VAL A 106 -10.29 -0.10 -2.99
CA VAL A 106 -9.06 -0.03 -2.21
C VAL A 106 -8.98 -1.24 -1.30
N ALA A 107 -7.78 -1.79 -1.11
CA ALA A 107 -7.44 -2.87 -0.17
C ALA A 107 -6.14 -2.52 0.57
N SER A 108 -6.21 -1.66 1.59
CA SER A 108 -5.05 -1.16 2.34
C SER A 108 -4.95 -1.79 3.73
N SER A 109 -3.73 -2.03 4.22
CA SER A 109 -3.47 -2.42 5.61
C SER A 109 -3.67 -1.27 6.60
N SER A 110 -3.77 -0.04 6.13
CA SER A 110 -3.98 1.16 6.95
C SER A 110 -5.42 1.23 7.51
N PRO A 111 -5.64 1.94 8.63
CA PRO A 111 -6.96 2.17 9.22
C PRO A 111 -7.89 2.97 8.30
N GLU A 112 -9.20 2.75 8.43
CA GLU A 112 -10.22 3.36 7.56
C GLU A 112 -10.15 4.90 7.51
N ASN A 113 -9.93 5.54 8.66
CA ASN A 113 -9.83 7.00 8.74
C ASN A 113 -8.66 7.55 7.93
N VAL A 114 -7.51 6.87 7.92
CA VAL A 114 -6.32 7.26 7.15
C VAL A 114 -6.59 7.08 5.65
N VAL A 115 -7.11 5.91 5.25
CA VAL A 115 -7.45 5.64 3.84
C VAL A 115 -8.39 6.71 3.29
N LYS A 116 -9.48 7.00 4.01
CA LYS A 116 -10.45 8.02 3.59
C LYS A 116 -9.86 9.43 3.52
N ALA A 117 -8.99 9.78 4.46
CA ALA A 117 -8.32 11.07 4.46
C ALA A 117 -7.44 11.26 3.22
N HIS A 118 -6.60 10.26 2.88
CA HIS A 118 -5.72 10.31 1.72
C HIS A 118 -6.50 10.34 0.40
N LEU A 119 -7.54 9.50 0.25
CA LEU A 119 -8.39 9.50 -0.95
C LEU A 119 -9.07 10.85 -1.18
N LYS A 120 -9.55 11.47 -0.11
CA LYS A 120 -10.21 12.79 -0.15
C LYS A 120 -9.21 13.91 -0.44
N ASP A 121 -8.02 13.87 0.19
CA ASP A 121 -6.98 14.86 -0.04
C ASP A 121 -6.52 14.88 -1.52
N ALA A 122 -6.44 13.71 -2.14
CA ALA A 122 -6.11 13.56 -3.56
C ALA A 122 -7.29 13.76 -4.53
N ASP A 123 -8.52 14.06 -4.06
CA ASP A 123 -9.77 14.20 -4.84
C ASP A 123 -10.08 12.97 -5.72
N ILE A 124 -9.81 11.77 -5.20
CA ILE A 124 -10.03 10.50 -5.92
C ILE A 124 -11.02 9.55 -5.23
N ASP A 125 -11.57 9.88 -4.09
CA ASP A 125 -12.54 9.06 -3.33
C ASP A 125 -13.75 8.62 -4.18
N LYS A 126 -14.19 9.47 -5.09
CA LYS A 126 -15.29 9.22 -6.05
C LYS A 126 -15.04 8.07 -7.04
N TYR A 127 -13.80 7.64 -7.22
CA TYR A 127 -13.48 6.52 -8.12
C TYR A 127 -13.76 5.15 -7.49
N PHE A 128 -13.81 5.06 -6.17
CA PHE A 128 -13.85 3.78 -5.48
C PHE A 128 -15.29 3.38 -5.12
N ASP A 129 -15.69 2.18 -5.54
CA ASP A 129 -16.98 1.59 -5.19
C ASP A 129 -16.93 0.91 -3.82
N VAL A 130 -15.72 0.48 -3.39
CA VAL A 130 -15.46 -0.23 -2.14
C VAL A 130 -14.14 0.25 -1.53
N ILE A 131 -14.13 0.42 -0.21
CA ILE A 131 -12.93 0.65 0.59
C ILE A 131 -12.84 -0.50 1.60
N MET A 132 -11.73 -1.26 1.55
CA MET A 132 -11.37 -2.29 2.52
C MET A 132 -10.10 -1.90 3.23
N CYS A 133 -10.12 -1.96 4.56
CA CYS A 133 -9.05 -1.52 5.44
C CYS A 133 -8.60 -2.65 6.36
N GLY A 134 -7.39 -2.51 6.91
CA GLY A 134 -6.78 -3.54 7.76
C GLY A 134 -7.61 -3.87 9.00
N ASP A 135 -8.34 -2.92 9.54
CA ASP A 135 -9.23 -3.06 10.68
C ASP A 135 -10.60 -3.72 10.36
N MET A 136 -10.86 -4.02 9.07
CA MET A 136 -12.10 -4.63 8.60
C MET A 136 -11.96 -6.14 8.32
N VAL A 137 -10.77 -6.71 8.44
CA VAL A 137 -10.49 -8.11 8.12
C VAL A 137 -9.91 -8.85 9.32
N ALA A 138 -10.16 -10.16 9.38
CA ALA A 138 -9.68 -10.98 10.48
C ALA A 138 -8.16 -11.24 10.41
N LYS A 139 -7.63 -11.32 9.18
CA LYS A 139 -6.22 -11.56 8.93
C LYS A 139 -5.68 -10.53 7.95
N SER A 140 -4.59 -9.90 8.35
CA SER A 140 -3.88 -8.94 7.51
C SER A 140 -3.01 -9.61 6.45
N LYS A 141 -2.55 -8.87 5.44
CA LYS A 141 -1.52 -9.32 4.49
C LYS A 141 -0.34 -9.94 5.26
N PRO A 142 0.21 -11.07 4.84
CA PRO A 142 0.09 -11.73 3.52
C PRO A 142 -1.13 -12.66 3.32
N GLU A 143 -2.06 -12.76 4.28
CA GLU A 143 -3.28 -13.53 4.07
C GLU A 143 -4.21 -12.84 3.06
N PRO A 144 -4.97 -13.61 2.24
CA PRO A 144 -5.71 -13.08 1.10
C PRO A 144 -7.02 -12.36 1.46
N ASP A 145 -7.40 -12.37 2.74
CA ASP A 145 -8.72 -11.97 3.23
C ASP A 145 -9.17 -10.62 2.67
N ILE A 146 -8.30 -9.61 2.68
CA ILE A 146 -8.65 -8.26 2.26
C ILE A 146 -9.02 -8.18 0.76
N TYR A 147 -8.33 -8.94 -0.10
CA TYR A 147 -8.63 -8.99 -1.54
C TYR A 147 -9.90 -9.79 -1.84
N ILE A 148 -10.12 -10.91 -1.11
CA ILE A 148 -11.33 -11.72 -1.22
C ILE A 148 -12.55 -10.90 -0.80
N GLU A 149 -12.48 -10.21 0.33
CA GLU A 149 -13.56 -9.35 0.82
C GLU A 149 -13.82 -8.16 -0.11
N ALA A 150 -12.76 -7.53 -0.64
CA ALA A 150 -12.91 -6.45 -1.63
C ALA A 150 -13.65 -6.94 -2.88
N ALA A 151 -13.25 -8.08 -3.47
CA ALA A 151 -13.91 -8.66 -4.62
C ALA A 151 -15.37 -9.03 -4.32
N THR A 152 -15.63 -9.62 -3.13
CA THR A 152 -16.98 -9.96 -2.67
C THR A 152 -17.88 -8.72 -2.58
N LYS A 153 -17.39 -7.62 -1.99
CA LYS A 153 -18.14 -6.36 -1.92
C LYS A 153 -18.32 -5.70 -3.29
N LEU A 154 -17.35 -5.88 -4.20
CA LEU A 154 -17.52 -5.51 -5.63
C LEU A 154 -18.52 -6.42 -6.36
N LYS A 155 -19.00 -7.52 -5.75
CA LYS A 155 -19.87 -8.54 -6.34
C LYS A 155 -19.26 -9.18 -7.60
N LEU A 156 -17.97 -9.50 -7.50
CA LEU A 156 -17.17 -10.14 -8.55
C LEU A 156 -16.39 -11.31 -7.97
N PRO A 157 -16.15 -12.38 -8.75
CA PRO A 157 -15.16 -13.37 -8.34
C PRO A 157 -13.76 -12.77 -8.43
N THR A 158 -12.85 -13.20 -7.58
CA THR A 158 -11.46 -12.70 -7.55
C THR A 158 -10.77 -12.90 -8.91
N SER A 159 -11.07 -13.98 -9.63
CA SER A 159 -10.55 -14.27 -10.97
C SER A 159 -10.94 -13.25 -12.06
N GLU A 160 -11.95 -12.41 -11.82
CA GLU A 160 -12.34 -11.30 -12.69
C GLU A 160 -11.78 -9.94 -12.20
N CYS A 161 -10.92 -9.95 -11.16
CA CYS A 161 -10.33 -8.75 -10.60
C CYS A 161 -8.83 -8.70 -10.87
N TYR A 162 -8.35 -7.53 -11.29
CA TYR A 162 -6.94 -7.17 -11.17
C TYR A 162 -6.67 -6.73 -9.73
N ALA A 163 -5.50 -7.11 -9.20
CA ALA A 163 -4.97 -6.57 -7.96
C ALA A 163 -3.64 -5.86 -8.25
N PHE A 164 -3.48 -4.64 -7.73
CA PHE A 164 -2.27 -3.83 -7.89
C PHE A 164 -1.56 -3.73 -6.57
N GLU A 165 -0.25 -3.97 -6.57
CA GLU A 165 0.58 -4.06 -5.38
C GLU A 165 2.02 -3.63 -5.65
N ASP A 166 2.69 -3.17 -4.57
CA ASP A 166 4.10 -2.78 -4.58
C ASP A 166 4.96 -3.62 -3.63
N SER A 167 4.35 -4.26 -2.62
CA SER A 167 5.02 -4.94 -1.50
C SER A 167 5.01 -6.46 -1.61
N GLU A 168 6.01 -7.12 -0.99
CA GLU A 168 6.08 -8.59 -0.93
C GLU A 168 4.86 -9.21 -0.23
N SER A 169 4.49 -8.63 0.91
CA SER A 169 3.35 -9.11 1.72
C SER A 169 2.04 -8.98 0.97
N GLY A 170 1.83 -7.84 0.31
CA GLY A 170 0.64 -7.59 -0.49
C GLY A 170 0.56 -8.45 -1.73
N LEU A 171 1.68 -8.67 -2.44
CA LEU A 171 1.72 -9.58 -3.59
C LEU A 171 1.36 -11.03 -3.19
N LYS A 172 1.87 -11.51 -2.04
CA LYS A 172 1.48 -12.83 -1.53
C LYS A 172 -0.02 -12.91 -1.28
N ALA A 173 -0.61 -11.89 -0.66
CA ALA A 173 -2.04 -11.81 -0.40
C ALA A 173 -2.87 -11.77 -1.70
N ALA A 174 -2.50 -10.92 -2.64
CA ALA A 174 -3.17 -10.76 -3.93
C ALA A 174 -3.13 -12.05 -4.76
N LEU A 175 -1.96 -12.71 -4.85
CA LEU A 175 -1.81 -13.99 -5.54
C LEU A 175 -2.61 -15.11 -4.87
N ALA A 176 -2.58 -15.20 -3.53
CA ALA A 176 -3.33 -16.21 -2.78
C ALA A 176 -4.85 -16.02 -2.89
N SER A 177 -5.33 -14.79 -3.13
CA SER A 177 -6.75 -14.51 -3.37
C SER A 177 -7.26 -15.03 -4.72
N GLY A 178 -6.36 -15.31 -5.67
CA GLY A 178 -6.70 -15.67 -7.04
C GLY A 178 -6.97 -14.49 -7.96
N CYS A 179 -6.68 -13.26 -7.53
CA CYS A 179 -6.71 -12.09 -8.40
C CYS A 179 -5.60 -12.13 -9.44
N ARG A 180 -5.83 -11.50 -10.58
CA ARG A 180 -4.80 -11.26 -11.59
C ARG A 180 -3.88 -10.13 -11.11
N THR A 181 -2.76 -10.49 -10.52
CA THR A 181 -1.90 -9.57 -9.78
C THR A 181 -0.91 -8.84 -10.68
N ILE A 182 -0.91 -7.51 -10.63
CA ILE A 182 0.04 -6.61 -11.31
C ILE A 182 0.89 -5.95 -10.24
N MET A 183 2.19 -6.03 -10.40
CA MET A 183 3.13 -5.38 -9.51
C MET A 183 3.58 -4.03 -10.08
N VAL A 184 3.60 -3.00 -9.23
CA VAL A 184 4.23 -1.70 -9.49
C VAL A 184 5.23 -1.45 -8.36
N PRO A 185 6.51 -1.86 -8.52
CA PRO A 185 7.49 -1.80 -7.46
C PRO A 185 7.72 -0.37 -6.93
N ASP A 186 7.84 -0.22 -5.63
CA ASP A 186 8.31 0.98 -4.95
C ASP A 186 9.67 0.71 -4.29
N LEU A 187 9.76 0.72 -2.97
CA LEU A 187 11.01 0.50 -2.25
C LEU A 187 11.49 -0.96 -2.32
N TRP A 188 10.56 -1.90 -2.43
CA TRP A 188 10.90 -3.33 -2.58
C TRP A 188 10.89 -3.77 -4.04
N GLN A 189 11.89 -4.58 -4.42
CA GLN A 189 12.01 -5.11 -5.78
C GLN A 189 11.78 -6.63 -5.79
N PRO A 190 10.95 -7.17 -6.71
CA PRO A 190 10.66 -8.59 -6.77
C PRO A 190 11.87 -9.38 -7.29
N ASP A 191 12.09 -10.54 -6.68
CA ASP A 191 13.00 -11.54 -7.23
C ASP A 191 12.43 -12.23 -8.49
N ASP A 192 13.25 -13.05 -9.14
CA ASP A 192 12.83 -13.74 -10.38
C ASP A 192 11.66 -14.72 -10.15
N VAL A 193 11.55 -15.29 -8.95
CA VAL A 193 10.45 -16.20 -8.59
C VAL A 193 9.15 -15.43 -8.48
N MET A 194 9.16 -14.27 -7.84
CA MET A 194 7.95 -13.43 -7.73
C MET A 194 7.55 -12.85 -9.08
N ARG A 195 8.52 -12.42 -9.91
CA ARG A 195 8.26 -11.92 -11.27
C ARG A 195 7.51 -12.92 -12.15
N GLN A 196 7.79 -14.23 -11.99
CA GLN A 196 7.12 -15.29 -12.75
C GLN A 196 5.69 -15.58 -12.27
N LYS A 197 5.33 -15.19 -11.05
CA LYS A 197 4.00 -15.44 -10.48
C LYS A 197 2.99 -14.34 -10.77
N VAL A 198 3.45 -13.11 -10.96
CA VAL A 198 2.57 -11.97 -11.25
C VAL A 198 2.24 -11.90 -12.74
N ALA A 199 1.10 -11.31 -13.07
CA ALA A 199 0.66 -11.12 -14.44
C ALA A 199 1.55 -10.12 -15.21
N ALA A 200 2.02 -9.08 -14.50
CA ALA A 200 2.98 -8.10 -15.01
C ALA A 200 3.73 -7.43 -13.87
N VAL A 201 4.94 -6.92 -14.20
CA VAL A 201 5.68 -5.96 -13.36
C VAL A 201 5.79 -4.68 -14.19
N CYS A 202 5.14 -3.62 -13.74
CA CYS A 202 5.06 -2.33 -14.41
C CYS A 202 5.88 -1.30 -13.61
N LYS A 203 6.51 -0.36 -14.30
CA LYS A 203 7.33 0.69 -13.65
C LYS A 203 6.51 1.76 -12.93
N ASP A 204 5.26 1.97 -13.38
CA ASP A 204 4.30 2.92 -12.83
C ASP A 204 2.86 2.53 -13.22
N LEU A 205 1.86 3.24 -12.71
CA LEU A 205 0.45 2.97 -12.99
C LEU A 205 0.04 3.35 -14.42
N ASP A 206 0.79 4.19 -15.14
CA ASP A 206 0.56 4.44 -16.57
C ASP A 206 0.87 3.19 -17.39
N GLU A 207 1.98 2.50 -17.11
CA GLU A 207 2.33 1.25 -17.77
C GLU A 207 1.35 0.12 -17.40
N ALA A 208 0.87 0.08 -16.17
CA ALA A 208 -0.16 -0.86 -15.75
C ALA A 208 -1.48 -0.66 -16.53
N ALA A 209 -1.87 0.59 -16.81
CA ALA A 209 -3.04 0.88 -17.63
C ALA A 209 -2.87 0.37 -19.09
N VAL A 210 -1.68 0.54 -19.68
CA VAL A 210 -1.33 0.01 -21.00
C VAL A 210 -1.39 -1.52 -21.02
N TYR A 211 -0.86 -2.18 -19.97
CA TYR A 211 -0.94 -3.63 -19.83
C TYR A 211 -2.40 -4.13 -19.84
N ILE A 212 -3.28 -3.52 -19.03
CA ILE A 212 -4.69 -3.90 -18.97
C ILE A 212 -5.39 -3.72 -20.32
N ASP A 213 -5.04 -2.66 -21.06
CA ASP A 213 -5.62 -2.41 -22.39
C ASP A 213 -5.22 -3.49 -23.40
N SER A 214 -3.99 -3.99 -23.34
CA SER A 214 -3.47 -5.06 -24.20
C SER A 214 -3.98 -6.47 -23.82
N ASP A 215 -4.51 -6.62 -22.61
CA ASP A 215 -4.95 -7.89 -22.02
C ASP A 215 -6.47 -8.15 -22.15
N LYS A 216 -7.13 -7.42 -23.02
CA LYS A 216 -8.59 -7.52 -23.28
C LYS A 216 -9.00 -8.71 -24.14
#